data_462ffabcb808d3faf8ae6f80d56e9078
#
_entry.id   462ffabcb808d3faf8ae6f80d56e9078
#
_cell.length_a   1.000
_cell.length_b   1.000
_cell.length_c   1.000
_cell.angle_alpha   90.00
_cell.angle_beta   90.00
_cell.angle_gamma   90.00
#
_symmetry.space_group_name_H-M   'P 1'
#
loop_
_entity.id
_entity.type
_entity.pdbx_description
1 polymer ?
#
loop_
_entity_poly.entity_id
_entity_poly.type
_entity_poly.pdbx_seq_one_letter_code
_entity_poly.pdbx_strand_id
1 'polypeptide(L)'
;QFLRDGIRGRRPTVADFERHLTTLFPEVRLKRYLEMRGADSGDPDAVMALAALWKGVLYDPVARRDAWALVRDMRFEERVALLDAVCREGPDAALPRASRAAGDRPGRVRDLIEEIVRLARRGLAAQGHADETAWLAPLEKRLGTDDACPARALLRHWTAPSGRDPHRLVEALSRHTLSGAP
;
A
#
# COMPACT_ATOMS: atom_id res chain seq x y z
N GLN A 1 -19.36 22.58 -4.41
CA GLN A 1 -20.46 23.53 -4.17
C GLN A 1 -19.93 24.91 -3.75
N PHE A 2 -19.08 25.04 -2.72
CA PHE A 2 -18.52 26.32 -2.26
C PHE A 2 -17.82 27.12 -3.37
N LEU A 3 -17.02 26.45 -4.22
CA LEU A 3 -16.32 27.11 -5.33
C LEU A 3 -17.28 27.73 -6.37
N ARG A 4 -18.50 27.18 -6.49
CA ARG A 4 -19.51 27.71 -7.39
C ARG A 4 -20.42 28.74 -6.72
N ASP A 5 -20.88 28.44 -5.52
CA ASP A 5 -22.01 29.13 -4.88
C ASP A 5 -21.56 30.05 -3.74
N GLY A 6 -20.34 29.90 -3.26
CA GLY A 6 -19.83 30.60 -2.08
C GLY A 6 -20.42 30.09 -0.76
N ILE A 7 -20.08 30.74 0.34
CA ILE A 7 -20.64 30.51 1.67
C ILE A 7 -20.90 31.85 2.35
N ARG A 8 -22.10 32.04 2.90
CA ARG A 8 -22.49 33.21 3.66
C ARG A 8 -22.22 34.54 2.91
N GLY A 9 -22.56 34.59 1.62
CA GLY A 9 -22.34 35.78 0.78
C GLY A 9 -20.89 36.05 0.36
N ARG A 10 -19.96 35.23 0.77
CA ARG A 10 -18.54 35.33 0.40
C ARG A 10 -18.24 34.46 -0.83
N ARG A 11 -17.65 35.07 -1.85
CA ARG A 11 -17.16 34.33 -3.01
C ARG A 11 -15.83 33.63 -2.69
N PRO A 12 -15.60 32.44 -3.23
CA PRO A 12 -14.34 31.71 -3.07
C PRO A 12 -13.20 32.46 -3.79
N THR A 13 -12.03 32.37 -3.21
CA THR A 13 -10.78 32.88 -3.76
C THR A 13 -9.88 31.72 -4.21
N VAL A 14 -8.81 32.02 -4.94
CA VAL A 14 -7.77 31.04 -5.28
C VAL A 14 -7.14 30.44 -4.01
N ALA A 15 -6.93 31.26 -2.98
CA ALA A 15 -6.41 30.79 -1.70
C ALA A 15 -7.36 29.80 -0.99
N ASP A 16 -8.68 29.98 -1.11
CA ASP A 16 -9.66 29.01 -0.59
C ASP A 16 -9.57 27.67 -1.36
N PHE A 17 -9.35 27.71 -2.68
CA PHE A 17 -9.15 26.51 -3.49
C PHE A 17 -7.85 25.79 -3.13
N GLU A 18 -6.73 26.51 -3.01
CA GLU A 18 -5.45 25.95 -2.58
C GLU A 18 -5.56 25.30 -1.20
N ARG A 19 -6.23 25.96 -0.27
CA ARG A 19 -6.52 25.37 1.04
C ARG A 19 -7.39 24.11 0.94
N HIS A 20 -8.41 24.10 0.07
CA HIS A 20 -9.22 22.92 -0.16
C HIS A 20 -8.37 21.75 -0.71
N LEU A 21 -7.44 22.00 -1.62
CA LEU A 21 -6.54 20.95 -2.12
C LEU A 21 -5.71 20.31 -1.00
N THR A 22 -5.38 21.05 0.06
CA THR A 22 -4.64 20.49 1.21
C THR A 22 -5.49 19.54 2.07
N THR A 23 -6.81 19.61 1.98
CA THR A 23 -7.74 18.73 2.71
C THR A 23 -8.08 17.45 1.95
N LEU A 24 -7.65 17.31 0.70
CA LEU A 24 -7.79 16.08 -0.06
C LEU A 24 -6.66 15.12 0.33
N PHE A 25 -7.03 13.86 0.58
CA PHE A 25 -6.11 12.80 0.98
C PHE A 25 -6.09 11.68 -0.07
N PRO A 26 -5.61 11.94 -1.30
CA PRO A 26 -5.46 10.89 -2.30
C PRO A 26 -4.31 9.95 -1.91
N GLU A 27 -4.35 8.72 -2.39
CA GLU A 27 -3.29 7.72 -2.20
C GLU A 27 -1.93 8.19 -2.77
N VAL A 28 -1.97 9.00 -3.81
CA VAL A 28 -0.80 9.66 -4.41
C VAL A 28 -1.09 11.14 -4.56
N ARG A 29 -0.22 11.97 -4.03
CA ARG A 29 -0.33 13.43 -4.14
C ARG A 29 0.83 14.01 -4.95
N LEU A 30 0.51 14.80 -5.96
CA LEU A 30 1.49 15.56 -6.73
C LEU A 30 1.82 16.86 -6.01
N LYS A 31 3.09 17.02 -5.68
CA LYS A 31 3.71 18.28 -5.22
C LYS A 31 4.86 18.63 -6.16
N ARG A 32 5.99 19.11 -5.64
CA ARG A 32 7.26 19.15 -6.40
C ARG A 32 7.86 17.75 -6.58
N TYR A 33 7.27 16.77 -5.95
CA TYR A 33 7.58 15.34 -5.98
C TYR A 33 6.27 14.55 -5.90
N LEU A 34 6.31 13.26 -6.17
CA LEU A 34 5.20 12.34 -5.91
C LEU A 34 5.26 11.87 -4.46
N GLU A 35 4.20 12.09 -3.72
CA GLU A 35 4.04 11.63 -2.35
C GLU A 35 3.15 10.39 -2.34
N MET A 36 3.71 9.24 -1.99
CA MET A 36 2.97 7.99 -1.83
C MET A 36 2.41 7.93 -0.41
N ARG A 37 1.10 7.77 -0.26
CA ARG A 37 0.39 7.96 1.02
C ARG A 37 -0.43 6.75 1.47
N GLY A 38 -0.56 5.73 0.63
CA GLY A 38 -1.44 4.59 0.88
C GLY A 38 -0.87 3.53 1.85
N ALA A 39 0.30 3.77 2.44
CA ALA A 39 0.88 2.82 3.39
C ALA A 39 0.53 3.19 4.83
N ASP A 40 0.15 2.19 5.62
CA ASP A 40 0.06 2.30 7.08
C ASP A 40 1.45 2.39 7.72
N SER A 41 1.47 2.76 9.01
CA SER A 41 2.70 2.67 9.81
C SER A 41 3.09 1.19 10.00
N GLY A 42 4.39 0.94 10.04
CA GLY A 42 4.95 -0.40 10.21
C GLY A 42 6.21 -0.39 11.05
N ASP A 43 6.76 -1.58 11.27
CA ASP A 43 8.09 -1.75 11.84
C ASP A 43 9.19 -1.17 10.92
N PRO A 44 10.43 -0.99 11.40
CA PRO A 44 11.51 -0.44 10.59
C PRO A 44 11.76 -1.21 9.28
N ASP A 45 11.61 -2.53 9.30
CA ASP A 45 11.77 -3.38 8.13
C ASP A 45 10.70 -3.09 7.07
N ALA A 46 9.44 -2.89 7.50
CA ALA A 46 8.34 -2.52 6.61
C ALA A 46 8.57 -1.14 5.98
N VAL A 47 9.10 -0.17 6.74
CA VAL A 47 9.43 1.17 6.24
C VAL A 47 10.53 1.10 5.17
N MET A 48 11.60 0.33 5.42
CA MET A 48 12.68 0.14 4.46
C MET A 48 12.22 -0.63 3.22
N ALA A 49 11.39 -1.67 3.40
CA ALA A 49 10.81 -2.42 2.30
C ALA A 49 9.91 -1.55 1.41
N LEU A 50 9.12 -0.65 2.00
CA LEU A 50 8.29 0.30 1.27
C LEU A 50 9.12 1.24 0.40
N ALA A 51 10.20 1.79 0.95
CA ALA A 51 11.09 2.68 0.21
C ALA A 51 11.77 1.95 -0.96
N ALA A 52 12.30 0.75 -0.72
CA ALA A 52 12.91 -0.10 -1.74
C ALA A 52 11.91 -0.51 -2.84
N LEU A 53 10.67 -0.86 -2.46
CA LEU A 53 9.59 -1.20 -3.37
C LEU A 53 9.32 -0.06 -4.36
N TRP A 54 9.04 1.13 -3.84
CA TRP A 54 8.72 2.28 -4.68
C TRP A 54 9.91 2.74 -5.52
N LYS A 55 11.13 2.72 -4.96
CA LYS A 55 12.34 3.01 -5.73
C LYS A 55 12.49 2.04 -6.90
N GLY A 56 12.39 0.75 -6.65
CA GLY A 56 12.54 -0.27 -7.68
C GLY A 56 11.50 -0.18 -8.79
N VAL A 57 10.22 0.09 -8.43
CA VAL A 57 9.15 0.18 -9.42
C VAL A 57 9.18 1.49 -10.20
N LEU A 58 9.38 2.64 -9.54
CA LEU A 58 9.15 3.95 -10.16
C LEU A 58 10.34 4.47 -10.95
N TYR A 59 11.58 4.18 -10.52
CA TYR A 59 12.79 4.75 -11.13
C TYR A 59 13.35 3.89 -12.27
N ASP A 60 12.91 2.64 -12.42
CA ASP A 60 13.19 1.85 -13.61
C ASP A 60 12.03 1.93 -14.61
N PRO A 61 12.27 2.39 -15.86
CA PRO A 61 11.19 2.60 -16.84
C PRO A 61 10.51 1.28 -17.27
N VAL A 62 11.23 0.15 -17.22
CA VAL A 62 10.69 -1.15 -17.59
C VAL A 62 9.79 -1.67 -16.46
N ALA A 63 10.28 -1.65 -15.22
CA ALA A 63 9.49 -2.05 -14.05
C ALA A 63 8.20 -1.21 -13.92
N ARG A 64 8.31 0.11 -14.12
CA ARG A 64 7.16 1.02 -14.07
C ARG A 64 6.11 0.70 -15.14
N ARG A 65 6.53 0.49 -16.38
CA ARG A 65 5.63 0.11 -17.49
C ARG A 65 4.95 -1.23 -17.20
N ASP A 66 5.71 -2.22 -16.74
CA ASP A 66 5.22 -3.56 -16.48
C ASP A 66 4.25 -3.55 -15.28
N ALA A 67 4.55 -2.80 -14.21
CA ALA A 67 3.64 -2.61 -13.08
C ALA A 67 2.31 -1.94 -13.52
N TRP A 68 2.39 -0.94 -14.38
CA TRP A 68 1.18 -0.31 -14.95
C TRP A 68 0.37 -1.30 -15.77
N ALA A 69 1.01 -2.18 -16.54
CA ALA A 69 0.32 -3.18 -17.34
C ALA A 69 -0.49 -4.19 -16.52
N LEU A 70 -0.15 -4.41 -15.24
CA LEU A 70 -0.92 -5.30 -14.36
C LEU A 70 -2.31 -4.77 -14.00
N VAL A 71 -2.49 -3.45 -14.01
CA VAL A 71 -3.67 -2.79 -13.43
C VAL A 71 -4.39 -1.82 -14.39
N ARG A 72 -3.78 -1.45 -15.51
CA ARG A 72 -4.29 -0.41 -16.41
C ARG A 72 -5.66 -0.71 -16.98
N ASP A 73 -5.95 -1.99 -17.19
CA ASP A 73 -7.20 -2.44 -17.84
C ASP A 73 -8.37 -2.56 -16.82
N MET A 74 -8.10 -2.38 -15.50
CA MET A 74 -9.13 -2.32 -14.48
C MET A 74 -9.96 -1.03 -14.60
N ARG A 75 -11.28 -1.16 -14.66
CA ARG A 75 -12.21 -0.03 -14.65
C ARG A 75 -12.25 0.60 -13.25
N PHE A 76 -12.75 1.83 -13.18
CA PHE A 76 -12.85 2.57 -11.92
C PHE A 76 -13.68 1.81 -10.87
N GLU A 77 -14.83 1.28 -11.25
CA GLU A 77 -15.73 0.52 -10.38
C GLU A 77 -15.06 -0.74 -9.82
N GLU A 78 -14.26 -1.42 -10.65
CA GLU A 78 -13.51 -2.61 -10.24
C GLU A 78 -12.43 -2.25 -9.20
N ARG A 79 -11.78 -1.10 -9.35
CA ARG A 79 -10.79 -0.60 -8.36
C ARG A 79 -11.45 -0.26 -7.04
N VAL A 80 -12.61 0.42 -7.06
CA VAL A 80 -13.36 0.75 -5.84
C VAL A 80 -13.83 -0.52 -5.14
N ALA A 81 -14.37 -1.48 -5.88
CA ALA A 81 -14.80 -2.77 -5.34
C ALA A 81 -13.61 -3.57 -4.76
N LEU A 82 -12.44 -3.51 -5.41
CA LEU A 82 -11.23 -4.15 -4.93
C LEU A 82 -10.75 -3.54 -3.61
N LEU A 83 -10.75 -2.22 -3.47
CA LEU A 83 -10.38 -1.55 -2.21
C LEU A 83 -11.29 -2.01 -1.07
N ASP A 84 -12.60 -2.07 -1.31
CA ASP A 84 -13.56 -2.54 -0.32
C ASP A 84 -13.36 -4.04 0.05
N ALA A 85 -13.06 -4.89 -0.93
CA ALA A 85 -12.73 -6.29 -0.70
C ALA A 85 -11.42 -6.45 0.10
N VAL A 86 -10.39 -5.66 -0.21
CA VAL A 86 -9.10 -5.69 0.51
C VAL A 86 -9.27 -5.33 1.99
N CYS A 87 -10.16 -4.39 2.32
CA CYS A 87 -10.46 -4.05 3.72
C CYS A 87 -11.01 -5.24 4.52
N ARG A 88 -11.73 -6.18 3.88
CA ARG A 88 -12.31 -7.36 4.52
C ARG A 88 -11.42 -8.60 4.44
N GLU A 89 -10.80 -8.82 3.30
CA GLU A 89 -10.15 -10.07 2.94
C GLU A 89 -8.61 -9.95 2.88
N GLY A 90 -8.09 -8.71 2.90
CA GLY A 90 -6.65 -8.47 2.80
C GLY A 90 -6.04 -9.04 1.51
N PRO A 91 -4.87 -9.71 1.61
CA PRO A 91 -4.19 -10.27 0.44
C PRO A 91 -4.95 -11.38 -0.29
N ASP A 92 -5.99 -11.94 0.34
CA ASP A 92 -6.80 -13.01 -0.23
C ASP A 92 -7.98 -12.50 -1.06
N ALA A 93 -8.23 -11.19 -1.08
CA ALA A 93 -9.25 -10.59 -1.92
C ALA A 93 -9.04 -10.97 -3.39
N ALA A 94 -10.15 -11.28 -4.06
CA ALA A 94 -10.12 -11.64 -5.48
C ALA A 94 -9.76 -10.44 -6.35
N LEU A 95 -8.84 -10.64 -7.30
CA LEU A 95 -8.53 -9.63 -8.31
C LEU A 95 -9.60 -9.58 -9.39
N PRO A 96 -9.93 -8.38 -9.91
CA PRO A 96 -10.70 -8.26 -11.14
C PRO A 96 -10.03 -9.03 -12.29
N ARG A 97 -10.83 -9.61 -13.19
CA ARG A 97 -10.32 -10.33 -14.37
C ARG A 97 -9.46 -9.46 -15.30
N ALA A 98 -9.66 -8.16 -15.26
CA ALA A 98 -8.84 -7.19 -15.99
C ALA A 98 -7.41 -7.04 -15.43
N SER A 99 -7.12 -7.54 -14.22
CA SER A 99 -5.75 -7.61 -13.71
C SER A 99 -4.98 -8.72 -14.40
N ARG A 100 -3.75 -8.42 -14.80
CA ARG A 100 -2.84 -9.39 -15.45
C ARG A 100 -1.88 -10.07 -14.48
N ALA A 101 -1.99 -9.79 -13.18
CA ALA A 101 -1.06 -10.32 -12.18
C ALA A 101 -1.11 -11.85 -12.03
N ALA A 102 -2.27 -12.45 -12.30
CA ALA A 102 -2.48 -13.89 -12.18
C ALA A 102 -2.47 -14.64 -13.54
N GLY A 103 -2.24 -13.95 -14.67
CA GLY A 103 -2.38 -14.53 -16.00
C GLY A 103 -3.84 -14.95 -16.26
N ASP A 104 -4.04 -16.18 -16.77
CA ASP A 104 -5.38 -16.68 -17.14
C ASP A 104 -6.15 -17.32 -15.98
N ARG A 105 -5.55 -17.47 -14.79
CA ARG A 105 -6.20 -18.02 -13.59
C ARG A 105 -6.90 -16.94 -12.78
N PRO A 106 -7.92 -17.29 -11.97
CA PRO A 106 -8.46 -16.37 -10.96
C PRO A 106 -7.33 -15.91 -10.02
N GLY A 107 -7.09 -14.60 -9.99
CA GLY A 107 -6.02 -13.99 -9.21
C GLY A 107 -6.51 -13.50 -7.86
N ARG A 108 -5.56 -13.33 -6.94
CA ARG A 108 -5.73 -12.69 -5.64
C ARG A 108 -4.82 -11.48 -5.53
N VAL A 109 -5.13 -10.58 -4.62
CA VAL A 109 -4.29 -9.41 -4.31
C VAL A 109 -2.86 -9.85 -3.97
N ARG A 110 -2.68 -10.98 -3.31
CA ARG A 110 -1.37 -11.59 -3.05
C ARG A 110 -0.54 -11.76 -4.33
N ASP A 111 -1.13 -12.30 -5.40
CA ASP A 111 -0.44 -12.47 -6.67
C ASP A 111 0.04 -11.12 -7.26
N LEU A 112 -0.78 -10.09 -7.12
CA LEU A 112 -0.42 -8.73 -7.55
C LEU A 112 0.74 -8.17 -6.72
N ILE A 113 0.71 -8.36 -5.40
CA ILE A 113 1.78 -7.88 -4.52
C ILE A 113 3.10 -8.61 -4.83
N GLU A 114 3.06 -9.93 -4.97
CA GLU A 114 4.24 -10.74 -5.33
C GLU A 114 4.86 -10.29 -6.64
N GLU A 115 4.03 -10.03 -7.65
CA GLU A 115 4.50 -9.55 -8.94
C GLU A 115 5.10 -8.14 -8.85
N ILE A 116 4.49 -7.23 -8.10
CA ILE A 116 5.04 -5.88 -7.86
C ILE A 116 6.38 -5.96 -7.13
N VAL A 117 6.54 -6.83 -6.13
CA VAL A 117 7.80 -7.04 -5.42
C VAL A 117 8.88 -7.59 -6.37
N ARG A 118 8.52 -8.54 -7.23
CA ARG A 118 9.42 -9.09 -8.26
C ARG A 118 9.88 -7.99 -9.24
N LEU A 119 8.96 -7.12 -9.67
CA LEU A 119 9.29 -5.98 -10.53
C LEU A 119 10.21 -4.98 -9.82
N ALA A 120 9.95 -4.67 -8.54
CA ALA A 120 10.80 -3.80 -7.75
C ALA A 120 12.22 -4.33 -7.62
N ARG A 121 12.38 -5.62 -7.34
CA ARG A 121 13.69 -6.29 -7.27
C ARG A 121 14.45 -6.16 -8.58
N ARG A 122 13.77 -6.44 -9.70
CA ARG A 122 14.37 -6.31 -11.04
C ARG A 122 14.77 -4.85 -11.32
N GLY A 123 13.91 -3.91 -10.96
CA GLY A 123 14.17 -2.47 -11.18
C GLY A 123 15.33 -1.95 -10.34
N LEU A 124 15.47 -2.36 -9.08
CA LEU A 124 16.63 -2.03 -8.25
C LEU A 124 17.93 -2.56 -8.87
N ALA A 125 17.94 -3.82 -9.29
CA ALA A 125 19.10 -4.41 -9.93
C ALA A 125 19.47 -3.70 -11.24
N ALA A 126 18.49 -3.35 -12.07
CA ALA A 126 18.70 -2.63 -13.33
C ALA A 126 19.27 -1.23 -13.14
N GLN A 127 18.99 -0.59 -12.00
CA GLN A 127 19.53 0.72 -11.61
C GLN A 127 20.93 0.63 -10.97
N GLY A 128 21.50 -0.58 -10.82
CA GLY A 128 22.78 -0.78 -10.13
C GLY A 128 22.68 -0.86 -8.60
N HIS A 129 21.48 -0.99 -8.05
CA HIS A 129 21.20 -1.09 -6.61
C HIS A 129 20.80 -2.51 -6.20
N ALA A 130 21.53 -3.51 -6.68
CA ALA A 130 21.22 -4.92 -6.40
C ALA A 130 21.32 -5.28 -4.92
N ASP A 131 22.18 -4.61 -4.17
CA ASP A 131 22.32 -4.72 -2.70
C ASP A 131 21.07 -4.28 -1.96
N GLU A 132 20.38 -3.25 -2.45
CA GLU A 132 19.14 -2.76 -1.84
C GLU A 132 17.97 -3.75 -1.97
N THR A 133 18.08 -4.77 -2.81
CA THR A 133 17.07 -5.83 -2.91
C THR A 133 16.89 -6.62 -1.62
N ALA A 134 17.89 -6.60 -0.74
CA ALA A 134 17.80 -7.20 0.60
C ALA A 134 16.67 -6.58 1.44
N TRP A 135 16.36 -5.32 1.26
CA TRP A 135 15.27 -4.63 1.96
C TRP A 135 13.87 -5.14 1.58
N LEU A 136 13.72 -5.85 0.47
CA LEU A 136 12.45 -6.47 0.09
C LEU A 136 12.21 -7.82 0.78
N ALA A 137 13.25 -8.46 1.33
CA ALA A 137 13.15 -9.78 1.93
C ALA A 137 12.13 -9.89 3.10
N PRO A 138 12.00 -8.90 4.02
CA PRO A 138 10.98 -8.95 5.07
C PRO A 138 9.56 -8.99 4.50
N LEU A 139 9.28 -8.24 3.42
CA LEU A 139 8.00 -8.23 2.75
C LEU A 139 7.71 -9.58 2.07
N GLU A 140 8.69 -10.14 1.35
CA GLU A 140 8.59 -11.45 0.70
C GLU A 140 8.32 -12.56 1.71
N LYS A 141 9.06 -12.55 2.83
CA LYS A 141 8.86 -13.50 3.92
C LYS A 141 7.44 -13.41 4.49
N ARG A 142 6.95 -12.20 4.71
CA ARG A 142 5.59 -11.97 5.24
C ARG A 142 4.52 -12.46 4.28
N LEU A 143 4.67 -12.22 2.98
CA LEU A 143 3.73 -12.70 1.94
C LEU A 143 3.61 -14.23 1.90
N GLY A 144 4.68 -14.95 2.21
CA GLY A 144 4.71 -16.40 2.29
C GLY A 144 4.05 -17.00 3.53
N THR A 145 3.48 -16.20 4.42
CA THR A 145 2.87 -16.64 5.68
C THR A 145 1.38 -16.31 5.76
N ASP A 146 0.67 -16.95 6.71
CA ASP A 146 -0.71 -16.59 7.07
C ASP A 146 -0.80 -15.19 7.69
N ASP A 147 0.35 -14.65 8.15
CA ASP A 147 0.49 -13.31 8.72
C ASP A 147 0.85 -12.23 7.68
N ALA A 148 0.62 -12.52 6.40
CA ALA A 148 0.80 -11.55 5.32
C ALA A 148 0.05 -10.23 5.57
N CYS A 149 -1.05 -10.27 6.32
CA CYS A 149 -1.84 -9.10 6.70
C CYS A 149 -1.66 -8.79 8.19
N PRO A 150 -0.98 -7.69 8.56
CA PRO A 150 -0.81 -7.28 9.97
C PRO A 150 -2.14 -7.13 10.71
N ALA A 151 -3.20 -6.66 10.05
CA ALA A 151 -4.52 -6.53 10.64
C ALA A 151 -5.11 -7.89 11.07
N ARG A 152 -4.83 -8.97 10.34
CA ARG A 152 -5.24 -10.33 10.75
C ARG A 152 -4.50 -10.80 12.00
N ALA A 153 -3.21 -10.51 12.13
CA ALA A 153 -2.45 -10.82 13.31
C ALA A 153 -3.01 -10.09 14.54
N LEU A 154 -3.33 -8.80 14.39
CA LEU A 154 -3.99 -8.01 15.44
C LEU A 154 -5.38 -8.56 15.79
N LEU A 155 -6.17 -8.94 14.79
CA LEU A 155 -7.50 -9.52 15.02
C LEU A 155 -7.41 -10.85 15.78
N ARG A 156 -6.45 -11.71 15.45
CA ARG A 156 -6.21 -12.95 16.22
C ARG A 156 -5.85 -12.65 17.68
N HIS A 157 -5.00 -11.67 17.93
CA HIS A 157 -4.70 -11.22 19.29
C HIS A 157 -5.95 -10.72 20.01
N TRP A 158 -6.77 -9.93 19.34
CA TRP A 158 -7.99 -9.37 19.91
C TRP A 158 -9.06 -10.45 20.20
N THR A 159 -9.17 -11.45 19.35
CA THR A 159 -10.19 -12.53 19.47
C THR A 159 -9.75 -13.70 20.35
N ALA A 160 -8.47 -13.77 20.74
CA ALA A 160 -7.98 -14.78 21.67
C ALA A 160 -8.73 -14.72 23.02
N PRO A 161 -8.91 -15.85 23.74
CA PRO A 161 -9.69 -15.89 25.00
C PRO A 161 -9.20 -14.87 26.05
N SER A 162 -7.91 -14.51 26.03
CA SER A 162 -7.32 -13.48 26.91
C SER A 162 -7.18 -12.10 26.24
N GLY A 163 -7.70 -11.92 25.03
CA GLY A 163 -7.26 -10.86 24.12
C GLY A 163 -8.09 -9.59 24.08
N ARG A 164 -9.33 -9.57 24.61
CA ARG A 164 -10.20 -8.38 24.57
C ARG A 164 -9.81 -7.30 25.58
N ASP A 165 -8.51 -7.15 25.82
CA ASP A 165 -7.93 -6.16 26.69
C ASP A 165 -7.12 -5.17 25.83
N PRO A 166 -7.53 -3.88 25.73
CA PRO A 166 -6.82 -2.87 24.97
C PRO A 166 -5.36 -2.67 25.43
N HIS A 167 -5.06 -2.83 26.71
CA HIS A 167 -3.70 -2.68 27.22
C HIS A 167 -2.78 -3.77 26.70
N ARG A 168 -3.24 -5.02 26.65
CA ARG A 168 -2.47 -6.13 26.08
C ARG A 168 -2.26 -5.97 24.57
N LEU A 169 -3.23 -5.41 23.87
CA LEU A 169 -3.08 -5.12 22.44
C LEU A 169 -2.00 -4.06 22.22
N VAL A 170 -2.02 -2.97 23.00
CA VAL A 170 -1.00 -1.92 22.95
C VAL A 170 0.38 -2.48 23.30
N GLU A 171 0.48 -3.34 24.31
CA GLU A 171 1.74 -4.00 24.71
C GLU A 171 2.28 -4.89 23.59
N ALA A 172 1.42 -5.69 22.93
CA ALA A 172 1.81 -6.51 21.80
C ALA A 172 2.32 -5.67 20.61
N LEU A 173 1.64 -4.56 20.30
CA LEU A 173 2.06 -3.61 19.27
C LEU A 173 3.41 -2.97 19.61
N SER A 174 3.60 -2.56 20.86
CA SER A 174 4.85 -1.92 21.32
C SER A 174 6.05 -2.86 21.26
N ARG A 175 5.87 -4.14 21.53
CA ARG A 175 6.94 -5.16 21.44
C ARG A 175 7.41 -5.35 19.99
N HIS A 176 6.49 -5.28 19.00
CA HIS A 176 6.87 -5.38 17.58
C HIS A 176 7.67 -4.17 17.08
N THR A 177 7.50 -3.01 17.70
CA THR A 177 8.27 -1.80 17.34
C THR A 177 9.65 -1.73 18.00
N LEU A 178 9.86 -2.43 19.11
CA LEU A 178 11.09 -2.35 19.90
C LEU A 178 12.02 -3.57 19.75
N SER A 179 11.53 -4.69 19.23
CA SER A 179 12.33 -5.91 19.06
C SER A 179 13.21 -5.95 17.80
N GLY A 180 13.20 -4.88 17.01
CA GLY A 180 14.02 -4.72 15.81
C GLY A 180 15.28 -3.84 16.01
N ALA A 181 15.63 -3.46 17.24
CA ALA A 181 16.90 -2.81 17.51
C ALA A 181 17.98 -3.86 17.77
N PRO A 182 19.18 -3.75 17.12
CA PRO A 182 20.31 -4.65 17.35
C PRO A 182 20.84 -4.57 18.76
#